data_3376d366b55937bf478a46b596dca1f6
#
_entry.id   3376d366b55937bf478a46b596dca1f6
#
_cell.length_a   1.000
_cell.length_b   1.000
_cell.length_c   1.000
_cell.angle_alpha   90.00
_cell.angle_beta   90.00
_cell.angle_gamma   90.00
#
_symmetry.space_group_name_H-M   'P 1'
#
loop_
_entity.id
_entity.type
_entity.pdbx_description
1 polymer ?
#
loop_
_entity_poly.entity_id
_entity_poly.type
_entity_poly.pdbx_seq_one_letter_code
_entity_poly.pdbx_strand_id
1 'polypeptide(L)'
;METIIEKLRRYTEMNPGAAILFDDAHSKGITYAQLDDMSARVCGWLKANGIGKEDFVLIDLPRGVLPVIAMIGVWKAGAAWALVEDTYAPERISYIRADCGCKLELSMENWEDIMRCEPCDGYENPDEHDAAYAIYTSGTTGNPKGVLHEYGNLQRAIDSIRIDGVVPFTEKDRLATLAPMNFVATVIVILAALNVYCGKNYIVSYSTIKNPSALARFFLTKRITITFLTPSYVRKLGDNTGPFLRMLFVGSEPANNLYNKNLDLINIYACSESGFAVGFFKIDKAYETCPIGQPQVETEIKLLGEDGREVAEGETGELCFVNPYVRGYINLPE
;
A
#
# COMPACT_ATOMS: atom_id res chain seq x y z
N MET A 1 18.75 9.28 2.36
CA MET A 1 17.82 9.20 1.20
C MET A 1 16.59 10.05 1.54
N GLU A 2 15.98 10.75 0.57
CA GLU A 2 14.81 11.62 0.83
C GLU A 2 13.58 10.75 1.18
N THR A 3 13.00 10.96 2.36
CA THR A 3 11.82 10.22 2.82
C THR A 3 10.56 10.62 2.05
N ILE A 4 9.48 9.83 2.15
CA ILE A 4 8.20 10.17 1.50
C ILE A 4 7.63 11.50 2.05
N ILE A 5 7.83 11.80 3.34
CA ILE A 5 7.37 13.04 3.97
C ILE A 5 8.14 14.24 3.40
N GLU A 6 9.47 14.14 3.30
CA GLU A 6 10.31 15.19 2.69
C GLU A 6 9.94 15.45 1.22
N LYS A 7 9.68 14.38 0.45
CA LYS A 7 9.20 14.51 -0.94
C LYS A 7 7.87 15.23 -1.04
N LEU A 8 6.90 14.86 -0.20
CA LEU A 8 5.59 15.51 -0.17
C LEU A 8 5.70 16.99 0.18
N ARG A 9 6.53 17.36 1.15
CA ARG A 9 6.80 18.75 1.49
C ARG A 9 7.38 19.51 0.30
N ARG A 10 8.40 18.98 -0.34
CA ARG A 10 9.01 19.57 -1.55
C ARG A 10 7.99 19.72 -2.69
N TYR A 11 7.13 18.73 -2.91
CA TYR A 11 6.07 18.82 -3.92
C TYR A 11 5.00 19.85 -3.57
N THR A 12 4.69 20.00 -2.28
CA THR A 12 3.79 21.06 -1.79
C THR A 12 4.38 22.46 -2.08
N GLU A 13 5.67 22.65 -1.82
CA GLU A 13 6.36 23.90 -2.15
C GLU A 13 6.36 24.20 -3.67
N MET A 14 6.55 23.18 -4.50
CA MET A 14 6.59 23.32 -5.97
C MET A 14 5.21 23.59 -6.59
N ASN A 15 4.16 22.92 -6.12
CA ASN A 15 2.81 23.02 -6.70
C ASN A 15 1.71 22.72 -5.68
N PRO A 16 1.43 23.64 -4.74
CA PRO A 16 0.47 23.41 -3.65
C PRO A 16 -0.95 23.09 -4.14
N GLY A 17 -1.33 23.59 -5.32
CA GLY A 17 -2.67 23.43 -5.90
C GLY A 17 -2.88 22.15 -6.71
N ALA A 18 -1.85 21.33 -6.94
CA ALA A 18 -2.02 20.10 -7.70
C ALA A 18 -2.82 19.06 -6.92
N ALA A 19 -3.94 18.61 -7.48
CA ALA A 19 -4.77 17.55 -6.90
C ALA A 19 -4.18 16.17 -7.20
N ILE A 20 -3.97 15.37 -6.16
CA ILE A 20 -3.23 14.09 -6.21
C ILE A 20 -3.99 12.89 -5.66
N LEU A 21 -4.91 13.08 -4.70
CA LEU A 21 -5.72 12.00 -4.12
C LEU A 21 -7.20 12.24 -4.42
N PHE A 22 -7.90 11.18 -4.84
CA PHE A 22 -9.29 11.26 -5.26
C PHE A 22 -10.09 10.08 -4.71
N ASP A 23 -11.33 10.34 -4.32
CA ASP A 23 -12.37 9.33 -4.07
C ASP A 23 -13.74 9.87 -4.50
N ASP A 24 -14.83 9.16 -4.17
CA ASP A 24 -16.18 9.58 -4.55
C ASP A 24 -16.60 10.87 -3.83
N ALA A 25 -16.23 11.04 -2.56
CA ALA A 25 -16.51 12.25 -1.77
C ALA A 25 -15.63 13.44 -2.18
N HIS A 26 -14.39 13.16 -2.59
CA HIS A 26 -13.40 14.16 -3.01
C HIS A 26 -13.13 14.07 -4.51
N SER A 27 -14.17 14.23 -5.32
CA SER A 27 -14.10 14.08 -6.78
C SER A 27 -13.24 15.14 -7.49
N LYS A 28 -13.03 16.32 -6.87
CA LYS A 28 -12.11 17.37 -7.32
C LYS A 28 -10.65 17.08 -6.93
N GLY A 29 -10.46 16.13 -6.02
CA GLY A 29 -9.19 15.70 -5.46
C GLY A 29 -8.73 16.56 -4.28
N ILE A 30 -7.92 15.92 -3.43
CA ILE A 30 -7.14 16.57 -2.36
C ILE A 30 -5.84 17.06 -3.00
N THR A 31 -5.53 18.33 -2.80
CA THR A 31 -4.28 18.96 -3.29
C THR A 31 -3.10 18.67 -2.37
N TYR A 32 -1.87 18.93 -2.82
CA TYR A 32 -0.70 18.84 -1.97
C TYR A 32 -0.83 19.70 -0.71
N ALA A 33 -1.27 20.97 -0.85
CA ALA A 33 -1.46 21.87 0.30
C ALA A 33 -2.50 21.33 1.29
N GLN A 34 -3.62 20.77 0.79
CA GLN A 34 -4.63 20.18 1.64
C GLN A 34 -4.13 18.91 2.34
N LEU A 35 -3.40 18.04 1.62
CA LEU A 35 -2.79 16.84 2.19
C LEU A 35 -1.80 17.21 3.31
N ASP A 36 -0.96 18.21 3.06
CA ASP A 36 0.03 18.67 4.02
C ASP A 36 -0.62 19.28 5.27
N ASP A 37 -1.59 20.20 5.12
CA ASP A 37 -2.33 20.79 6.24
C ASP A 37 -3.10 19.76 7.06
N MET A 38 -3.90 18.93 6.40
CA MET A 38 -4.73 17.92 7.10
C MET A 38 -3.87 16.89 7.83
N SER A 39 -2.79 16.40 7.22
CA SER A 39 -1.89 15.44 7.87
C SER A 39 -1.05 16.09 8.97
N ALA A 40 -0.73 17.39 8.87
CA ALA A 40 -0.10 18.14 9.95
C ALA A 40 -1.03 18.35 11.16
N ARG A 41 -2.34 18.51 10.94
CA ARG A 41 -3.35 18.56 12.02
C ARG A 41 -3.50 17.21 12.72
N VAL A 42 -3.50 16.11 11.96
CA VAL A 42 -3.45 14.75 12.54
C VAL A 42 -2.20 14.62 13.42
N CYS A 43 -1.03 15.00 12.91
CA CYS A 43 0.22 14.99 13.69
C CYS A 43 0.11 15.85 14.95
N GLY A 44 -0.42 17.08 14.85
CA GLY A 44 -0.59 17.99 15.99
C GLY A 44 -1.49 17.38 17.07
N TRP A 45 -2.62 16.80 16.67
CA TRP A 45 -3.54 16.12 17.58
C TRP A 45 -2.87 14.92 18.27
N LEU A 46 -2.14 14.09 17.52
CA LEU A 46 -1.42 12.92 18.05
C LEU A 46 -0.35 13.35 19.08
N LYS A 47 0.47 14.35 18.75
CA LYS A 47 1.49 14.87 19.66
C LYS A 47 0.89 15.49 20.92
N ALA A 48 -0.21 16.23 20.80
CA ALA A 48 -0.94 16.78 21.95
C ALA A 48 -1.48 15.70 22.90
N ASN A 49 -1.71 14.50 22.39
CA ASN A 49 -2.13 13.33 23.17
C ASN A 49 -0.97 12.39 23.54
N GLY A 50 0.28 12.84 23.41
CA GLY A 50 1.47 12.10 23.84
C GLY A 50 1.88 10.96 22.96
N ILE A 51 1.46 10.94 21.68
CA ILE A 51 1.85 9.92 20.69
C ILE A 51 3.18 10.28 20.05
N GLY A 52 4.07 9.31 19.95
CA GLY A 52 5.39 9.42 19.32
C GLY A 52 5.94 8.07 18.86
N LYS A 53 7.27 7.97 18.85
CA LYS A 53 7.98 6.76 18.41
C LYS A 53 7.48 5.49 19.10
N GLU A 54 7.37 4.40 18.33
CA GLU A 54 6.94 3.07 18.76
C GLU A 54 5.49 3.01 19.29
N ASP A 55 4.74 4.11 19.22
CA ASP A 55 3.33 4.12 19.58
C ASP A 55 2.46 3.73 18.37
N PHE A 56 1.46 2.89 18.62
CA PHE A 56 0.50 2.51 17.59
C PHE A 56 -0.78 3.33 17.69
N VAL A 57 -1.27 3.75 16.52
CA VAL A 57 -2.54 4.44 16.31
C VAL A 57 -3.43 3.58 15.42
N LEU A 58 -4.65 3.30 15.85
CA LEU A 58 -5.63 2.61 15.02
C LEU A 58 -6.26 3.60 14.04
N ILE A 59 -6.30 3.26 12.75
CA ILE A 59 -7.04 4.00 11.74
C ILE A 59 -8.33 3.23 11.44
N ASP A 60 -9.45 3.76 11.92
CA ASP A 60 -10.83 3.28 11.70
C ASP A 60 -11.61 4.35 10.93
N LEU A 61 -11.22 4.57 9.69
CA LEU A 61 -11.81 5.55 8.80
C LEU A 61 -12.37 4.86 7.55
N PRO A 62 -13.49 5.34 7.00
CA PRO A 62 -14.09 4.74 5.82
C PRO A 62 -13.12 4.79 4.63
N ARG A 63 -13.21 3.76 3.78
CA ARG A 63 -12.41 3.66 2.57
C ARG A 63 -12.47 4.94 1.75
N GLY A 64 -11.31 5.56 1.49
CA GLY A 64 -11.20 6.83 0.77
C GLY A 64 -9.86 7.51 1.00
N VAL A 65 -9.83 8.83 0.81
CA VAL A 65 -8.62 9.63 0.99
C VAL A 65 -8.27 9.88 2.46
N LEU A 66 -9.26 9.81 3.38
CA LEU A 66 -9.03 10.09 4.80
C LEU A 66 -8.04 9.11 5.46
N PRO A 67 -8.12 7.78 5.23
CA PRO A 67 -7.08 6.87 5.72
C PRO A 67 -5.67 7.22 5.23
N VAL A 68 -5.51 7.69 4.00
CA VAL A 68 -4.19 8.10 3.46
C VAL A 68 -3.67 9.33 4.18
N ILE A 69 -4.54 10.32 4.43
CA ILE A 69 -4.20 11.52 5.21
C ILE A 69 -3.78 11.13 6.62
N ALA A 70 -4.54 10.22 7.26
CA ALA A 70 -4.25 9.69 8.58
C ALA A 70 -2.89 8.97 8.63
N MET A 71 -2.61 8.06 7.69
CA MET A 71 -1.30 7.38 7.57
C MET A 71 -0.14 8.37 7.55
N ILE A 72 -0.23 9.40 6.70
CA ILE A 72 0.81 10.42 6.59
C ILE A 72 0.93 11.23 7.87
N GLY A 73 -0.18 11.58 8.52
CA GLY A 73 -0.19 12.30 9.79
C GLY A 73 0.44 11.51 10.93
N VAL A 74 0.18 10.19 10.99
CA VAL A 74 0.83 9.28 11.96
C VAL A 74 2.33 9.21 11.70
N TRP A 75 2.76 9.08 10.45
CA TRP A 75 4.19 9.11 10.11
C TRP A 75 4.85 10.45 10.42
N LYS A 76 4.15 11.59 10.22
CA LYS A 76 4.65 12.91 10.64
C LYS A 76 4.84 13.01 12.16
N ALA A 77 4.05 12.29 12.94
CA ALA A 77 4.21 12.19 14.39
C ALA A 77 5.34 11.25 14.83
N GLY A 78 5.97 10.51 13.90
CA GLY A 78 6.99 9.49 14.18
C GLY A 78 6.40 8.19 14.73
N ALA A 79 5.09 7.98 14.63
CA ALA A 79 4.36 6.85 15.17
C ALA A 79 4.04 5.79 14.11
N ALA A 80 3.53 4.64 14.55
CA ALA A 80 3.08 3.56 13.70
C ALA A 80 1.54 3.50 13.63
N TRP A 81 0.99 2.99 12.54
CA TRP A 81 -0.44 2.76 12.43
C TRP A 81 -0.79 1.28 12.19
N ALA A 82 -1.97 0.89 12.67
CA ALA A 82 -2.70 -0.27 12.20
C ALA A 82 -4.02 0.21 11.59
N LEU A 83 -4.44 -0.36 10.47
CA LEU A 83 -5.67 0.05 9.79
C LEU A 83 -6.68 -1.10 9.79
N VAL A 84 -7.93 -0.77 10.09
CA VAL A 84 -9.06 -1.68 10.00
C VAL A 84 -10.00 -1.26 8.87
N GLU A 85 -10.68 -2.24 8.30
CA GLU A 85 -11.66 -2.00 7.24
C GLU A 85 -13.05 -1.80 7.84
N ASP A 86 -13.83 -0.90 7.26
CA ASP A 86 -15.24 -0.65 7.62
C ASP A 86 -16.17 -1.88 7.45
N THR A 87 -15.66 -2.91 6.80
CA THR A 87 -16.34 -4.19 6.61
C THR A 87 -16.03 -5.22 7.71
N TYR A 88 -15.14 -4.89 8.66
CA TYR A 88 -14.77 -5.82 9.73
C TYR A 88 -15.82 -5.88 10.83
N ALA A 89 -16.01 -7.08 11.38
CA ALA A 89 -16.83 -7.26 12.57
C ALA A 89 -16.20 -6.54 13.78
N PRO A 90 -17.00 -5.98 14.71
CA PRO A 90 -16.51 -5.25 15.88
C PRO A 90 -15.52 -6.05 16.74
N GLU A 91 -15.71 -7.36 16.84
CA GLU A 91 -14.84 -8.26 17.58
C GLU A 91 -13.44 -8.32 16.98
N ARG A 92 -13.35 -8.30 15.63
CA ARG A 92 -12.07 -8.28 14.92
C ARG A 92 -11.35 -6.94 15.11
N ILE A 93 -12.08 -5.83 15.07
CA ILE A 93 -11.53 -4.48 15.32
C ILE A 93 -10.99 -4.41 16.76
N SER A 94 -11.78 -4.87 17.73
CA SER A 94 -11.39 -4.91 19.15
C SER A 94 -10.14 -5.78 19.38
N TYR A 95 -10.06 -6.93 18.70
CA TYR A 95 -8.88 -7.79 18.77
C TYR A 95 -7.64 -7.08 18.23
N ILE A 96 -7.70 -6.49 17.02
CA ILE A 96 -6.58 -5.78 16.40
C ILE A 96 -6.12 -4.63 17.29
N ARG A 97 -7.05 -3.83 17.82
CA ARG A 97 -6.76 -2.72 18.75
C ARG A 97 -5.98 -3.17 19.97
N ALA A 98 -6.41 -4.29 20.58
CA ALA A 98 -5.76 -4.84 21.77
C ALA A 98 -4.40 -5.46 21.45
N ASP A 99 -4.32 -6.23 20.35
CA ASP A 99 -3.11 -6.95 19.96
C ASP A 99 -1.96 -6.01 19.58
N CYS A 100 -2.24 -4.93 18.81
CA CYS A 100 -1.21 -3.94 18.47
C CYS A 100 -0.93 -2.93 19.61
N GLY A 101 -1.68 -2.97 20.71
CA GLY A 101 -1.51 -2.02 21.80
C GLY A 101 -1.77 -0.58 21.39
N CYS A 102 -2.73 -0.35 20.48
CA CYS A 102 -3.05 0.99 19.98
C CYS A 102 -3.45 1.92 21.13
N LYS A 103 -2.73 3.04 21.27
CA LYS A 103 -2.98 4.03 22.32
C LYS A 103 -4.13 4.98 21.98
N LEU A 104 -4.30 5.28 20.70
CA LEU A 104 -5.35 6.15 20.19
C LEU A 104 -5.97 5.58 18.92
N GLU A 105 -7.13 6.10 18.57
CA GLU A 105 -7.87 5.75 17.37
C GLU A 105 -8.25 7.03 16.60
N LEU A 106 -8.07 6.98 15.28
CA LEU A 106 -8.54 7.98 14.34
C LEU A 106 -9.80 7.43 13.68
N SER A 107 -10.96 8.03 13.97
CA SER A 107 -12.26 7.60 13.48
C SER A 107 -13.10 8.80 13.03
N MET A 108 -14.26 8.55 12.41
CA MET A 108 -15.18 9.63 12.04
C MET A 108 -15.74 10.36 13.26
N GLU A 109 -15.74 9.75 14.45
CA GLU A 109 -16.24 10.38 15.69
C GLU A 109 -15.35 11.53 16.15
N ASN A 110 -14.03 11.42 15.94
CA ASN A 110 -13.06 12.45 16.37
C ASN A 110 -12.45 13.25 15.20
N TRP A 111 -12.80 12.91 13.95
CA TRP A 111 -12.17 13.54 12.78
C TRP A 111 -12.36 15.06 12.71
N GLU A 112 -13.54 15.56 13.06
CA GLU A 112 -13.79 17.00 13.06
C GLU A 112 -12.95 17.73 14.10
N ASP A 113 -12.76 17.14 15.29
CA ASP A 113 -11.93 17.73 16.34
C ASP A 113 -10.46 17.71 15.95
N ILE A 114 -10.00 16.63 15.31
CA ILE A 114 -8.65 16.55 14.74
C ILE A 114 -8.43 17.66 13.71
N MET A 115 -9.40 17.91 12.84
CA MET A 115 -9.28 18.95 11.80
C MET A 115 -9.34 20.38 12.36
N ARG A 116 -9.76 20.58 13.61
CA ARG A 116 -9.68 21.87 14.32
C ARG A 116 -8.38 22.08 15.09
N CYS A 117 -7.57 21.03 15.26
CA CYS A 117 -6.29 21.15 15.95
C CYS A 117 -5.30 22.01 15.16
N GLU A 118 -4.39 22.67 15.88
CA GLU A 118 -3.28 23.35 15.24
C GLU A 118 -2.38 22.33 14.52
N PRO A 119 -1.94 22.61 13.30
CA PRO A 119 -1.00 21.75 12.60
C PRO A 119 0.35 21.72 13.34
N CYS A 120 1.04 20.60 13.33
CA CYS A 120 2.39 20.54 13.89
C CYS A 120 3.38 21.33 13.01
N ASP A 121 4.25 22.13 13.64
CA ASP A 121 5.25 22.98 12.96
C ASP A 121 6.45 22.19 12.40
N GLY A 122 6.55 20.92 12.69
CA GLY A 122 7.62 20.05 12.26
C GLY A 122 7.29 18.58 12.50
N TYR A 123 7.98 17.73 11.79
CA TYR A 123 7.90 16.29 11.99
C TYR A 123 9.27 15.76 12.39
N GLU A 124 9.26 14.67 13.14
CA GLU A 124 10.48 13.94 13.45
C GLU A 124 10.84 13.07 12.25
N ASN A 125 12.11 13.03 11.89
CA ASN A 125 12.60 12.00 10.98
C ASN A 125 12.76 10.72 11.80
N PRO A 126 11.93 9.70 11.61
CA PRO A 126 12.10 8.43 12.29
C PRO A 126 13.39 7.74 11.82
N ASP A 127 13.95 6.93 12.69
CA ASP A 127 15.01 6.00 12.32
C ASP A 127 14.44 4.93 11.35
N GLU A 128 15.28 4.37 10.49
CA GLU A 128 14.83 3.33 9.55
C GLU A 128 14.27 2.09 10.25
N HIS A 129 14.68 1.84 11.50
CA HIS A 129 14.21 0.75 12.34
C HIS A 129 13.06 1.13 13.29
N ASP A 130 12.57 2.36 13.27
CA ASP A 130 11.35 2.70 14.03
C ASP A 130 10.11 2.04 13.41
N ALA A 131 9.12 1.69 14.22
CA ALA A 131 7.87 1.12 13.77
C ALA A 131 7.09 2.11 12.87
N ALA A 132 6.65 1.67 11.71
CA ALA A 132 5.92 2.49 10.75
C ALA A 132 4.46 2.08 10.59
N TYR A 133 4.18 0.78 10.50
CA TYR A 133 2.82 0.27 10.36
C TYR A 133 2.74 -1.24 10.63
N ALA A 134 1.52 -1.71 10.90
CA ALA A 134 1.21 -3.13 11.00
C ALA A 134 0.11 -3.54 10.03
N ILE A 135 0.32 -4.64 9.31
CA ILE A 135 -0.68 -5.27 8.44
C ILE A 135 -1.19 -6.55 9.08
N TYR A 136 -2.50 -6.60 9.35
CA TYR A 136 -3.13 -7.77 9.94
C TYR A 136 -3.62 -8.75 8.89
N THR A 137 -3.05 -9.95 8.89
CA THR A 137 -3.39 -11.05 7.98
C THR A 137 -4.27 -12.09 8.67
N SER A 138 -5.00 -12.90 7.90
CA SER A 138 -5.73 -14.05 8.43
C SER A 138 -4.74 -15.12 8.87
N GLY A 139 -4.58 -15.30 10.19
CA GLY A 139 -3.73 -16.37 10.73
C GLY A 139 -4.33 -17.75 10.47
N THR A 140 -3.47 -18.77 10.32
CA THR A 140 -3.87 -20.18 10.24
C THR A 140 -4.52 -20.70 11.53
N THR A 141 -4.34 -19.99 12.65
CA THR A 141 -4.85 -20.31 13.98
C THR A 141 -6.22 -19.67 14.30
N GLY A 142 -6.82 -18.95 13.35
CA GLY A 142 -8.12 -18.28 13.49
C GLY A 142 -8.05 -16.81 13.89
N ASN A 143 -7.10 -16.38 14.70
CA ASN A 143 -6.89 -14.96 15.02
C ASN A 143 -6.00 -14.29 14.00
N PRO A 144 -6.27 -13.02 13.64
CA PRO A 144 -5.39 -12.24 12.77
C PRO A 144 -4.00 -12.07 13.39
N LYS A 145 -2.96 -12.08 12.54
CA LYS A 145 -1.57 -11.81 12.94
C LYS A 145 -1.13 -10.47 12.36
N GLY A 146 -0.60 -9.59 13.20
CA GLY A 146 -0.06 -8.29 12.80
C GLY A 146 1.39 -8.39 12.38
N VAL A 147 1.71 -8.15 11.11
CA VAL A 147 3.10 -8.07 10.62
C VAL A 147 3.59 -6.64 10.82
N LEU A 148 4.64 -6.47 11.62
CA LEU A 148 5.21 -5.17 11.95
C LEU A 148 6.29 -4.74 10.95
N HIS A 149 6.06 -3.62 10.29
CA HIS A 149 6.97 -3.00 9.35
C HIS A 149 7.59 -1.73 9.91
N GLU A 150 8.86 -1.52 9.61
CA GLU A 150 9.66 -0.37 9.98
C GLU A 150 9.68 0.69 8.87
N TYR A 151 10.12 1.91 9.20
CA TYR A 151 10.19 3.02 8.24
C TYR A 151 11.11 2.73 7.05
N GLY A 152 12.20 1.98 7.23
CA GLY A 152 13.07 1.54 6.14
C GLY A 152 12.31 0.74 5.08
N ASN A 153 11.25 0.01 5.47
CA ASN A 153 10.44 -0.73 4.53
C ASN A 153 9.61 0.16 3.61
N LEU A 154 9.24 1.38 4.02
CA LEU A 154 8.52 2.33 3.15
C LEU A 154 9.36 2.69 1.93
N GLN A 155 10.63 2.97 2.14
CA GLN A 155 11.55 3.27 1.04
C GLN A 155 11.81 2.03 0.19
N ARG A 156 11.99 0.87 0.80
CA ARG A 156 12.16 -0.40 0.08
C ARG A 156 10.94 -0.75 -0.78
N ALA A 157 9.73 -0.51 -0.26
CA ALA A 157 8.48 -0.69 -1.01
C ALA A 157 8.44 0.22 -2.26
N ILE A 158 8.86 1.48 -2.13
CA ILE A 158 8.96 2.42 -3.25
C ILE A 158 10.01 1.96 -4.28
N ASP A 159 11.17 1.53 -3.83
CA ASP A 159 12.25 1.11 -4.72
C ASP A 159 11.94 -0.21 -5.42
N SER A 160 11.20 -1.11 -4.76
CA SER A 160 10.80 -2.41 -5.31
C SER A 160 9.92 -2.33 -6.55
N ILE A 161 9.27 -1.20 -6.80
CA ILE A 161 8.43 -0.98 -8.00
C ILE A 161 9.19 -0.36 -9.18
N ARG A 162 10.50 -0.13 -9.03
CA ARG A 162 11.39 0.23 -10.13
C ARG A 162 11.82 -1.04 -10.85
N ILE A 163 11.11 -1.38 -11.91
CA ILE A 163 11.35 -2.61 -12.66
C ILE A 163 12.16 -2.27 -13.90
N ASP A 164 13.31 -2.91 -14.08
CA ASP A 164 14.13 -2.76 -15.27
C ASP A 164 13.35 -3.15 -16.53
N GLY A 165 13.38 -2.28 -17.54
CA GLY A 165 12.67 -2.50 -18.79
C GLY A 165 11.16 -2.27 -18.76
N VAL A 166 10.60 -1.90 -17.60
CA VAL A 166 9.21 -1.46 -17.46
C VAL A 166 9.18 0.07 -17.37
N VAL A 167 8.31 0.72 -18.17
CA VAL A 167 8.17 2.18 -18.14
C VAL A 167 7.81 2.66 -16.75
N PRO A 168 8.66 3.48 -16.11
CA PRO A 168 8.42 3.93 -14.75
C PRO A 168 7.12 4.73 -14.64
N PHE A 169 6.61 4.86 -13.43
CA PHE A 169 5.52 5.78 -13.13
C PHE A 169 5.91 7.22 -13.46
N THR A 170 5.02 7.95 -14.10
CA THR A 170 5.23 9.33 -14.53
C THR A 170 4.14 10.26 -13.98
N GLU A 171 4.37 11.56 -14.04
CA GLU A 171 3.38 12.59 -13.69
C GLU A 171 2.06 12.50 -14.49
N LYS A 172 2.08 11.82 -15.63
CA LYS A 172 0.89 11.60 -16.49
C LYS A 172 0.06 10.41 -16.03
N ASP A 173 0.60 9.57 -15.16
CA ASP A 173 -0.08 8.37 -14.72
C ASP A 173 -1.18 8.66 -13.70
N ARG A 174 -2.22 7.85 -13.79
CA ARG A 174 -3.42 7.88 -12.96
C ARG A 174 -3.62 6.50 -12.41
N LEU A 175 -3.23 6.32 -11.15
CA LEU A 175 -3.31 5.04 -10.46
C LEU A 175 -4.69 4.85 -9.85
N ALA A 176 -5.23 3.63 -9.89
CA ALA A 176 -6.42 3.27 -9.15
C ALA A 176 -6.08 2.28 -8.03
N THR A 177 -6.46 2.61 -6.79
CA THR A 177 -6.36 1.74 -5.62
C THR A 177 -7.66 0.97 -5.46
N LEU A 178 -7.61 -0.35 -5.67
CA LEU A 178 -8.74 -1.26 -5.66
C LEU A 178 -8.68 -2.28 -4.51
N ALA A 179 -7.48 -2.70 -4.13
CA ALA A 179 -7.28 -3.63 -3.02
C ALA A 179 -7.75 -3.02 -1.68
N PRO A 180 -8.07 -3.82 -0.65
CA PRO A 180 -8.40 -3.33 0.69
C PRO A 180 -7.34 -2.37 1.22
N MET A 181 -7.76 -1.36 2.02
CA MET A 181 -6.84 -0.31 2.50
C MET A 181 -5.77 -0.85 3.44
N ASN A 182 -6.06 -1.92 4.17
CA ASN A 182 -5.17 -2.62 5.08
C ASN A 182 -4.34 -3.74 4.39
N PHE A 183 -4.16 -3.68 3.10
CA PHE A 183 -3.41 -4.67 2.33
C PHE A 183 -2.07 -4.09 1.86
N VAL A 184 -0.99 -4.87 1.94
CA VAL A 184 0.36 -4.41 1.59
C VAL A 184 0.44 -3.85 0.16
N ALA A 185 -0.27 -4.45 -0.79
CA ALA A 185 -0.32 -3.95 -2.15
C ALA A 185 -0.93 -2.54 -2.23
N THR A 186 -1.90 -2.20 -1.36
CA THR A 186 -2.45 -0.83 -1.28
C THR A 186 -1.42 0.15 -0.78
N VAL A 187 -0.67 -0.19 0.27
CA VAL A 187 0.42 0.65 0.79
C VAL A 187 1.44 0.93 -0.32
N ILE A 188 1.86 -0.11 -1.05
CA ILE A 188 2.80 0.01 -2.19
C ILE A 188 2.22 0.95 -3.26
N VAL A 189 0.97 0.77 -3.68
CA VAL A 189 0.33 1.61 -4.73
C VAL A 189 0.21 3.07 -4.28
N ILE A 190 -0.15 3.31 -3.02
CA ILE A 190 -0.24 4.67 -2.45
C ILE A 190 1.14 5.32 -2.44
N LEU A 191 2.15 4.64 -1.90
CA LEU A 191 3.53 5.12 -1.87
C LEU A 191 4.07 5.39 -3.27
N ALA A 192 3.78 4.50 -4.23
CA ALA A 192 4.14 4.68 -5.63
C ALA A 192 3.58 5.97 -6.21
N ALA A 193 2.28 6.21 -6.01
CA ALA A 193 1.63 7.42 -6.50
C ALA A 193 2.19 8.69 -5.85
N LEU A 194 2.38 8.67 -4.53
CA LEU A 194 2.90 9.81 -3.77
C LEU A 194 4.39 10.09 -4.04
N ASN A 195 5.15 9.06 -4.44
CA ASN A 195 6.56 9.20 -4.78
C ASN A 195 6.80 9.92 -6.13
N VAL A 196 5.78 10.05 -6.97
CA VAL A 196 5.87 10.70 -8.27
C VAL A 196 5.27 12.10 -8.19
N TYR A 197 6.03 13.12 -8.59
CA TYR A 197 5.54 14.50 -8.66
C TYR A 197 4.28 14.59 -9.54
N CYS A 198 3.21 15.16 -8.99
CA CYS A 198 1.88 15.23 -9.62
C CYS A 198 1.25 13.86 -9.96
N GLY A 199 1.77 12.76 -9.43
CA GLY A 199 1.15 11.45 -9.53
C GLY A 199 -0.27 11.48 -8.92
N LYS A 200 -1.23 10.82 -9.59
CA LYS A 200 -2.64 10.82 -9.16
C LYS A 200 -3.05 9.45 -8.69
N ASN A 201 -3.65 9.37 -7.52
CA ASN A 201 -4.22 8.15 -6.99
C ASN A 201 -5.74 8.28 -6.78
N TYR A 202 -6.48 7.37 -7.33
CA TYR A 202 -7.93 7.25 -7.22
C TYR A 202 -8.28 6.07 -6.33
N ILE A 203 -8.81 6.33 -5.14
CA ILE A 203 -9.28 5.28 -4.22
C ILE A 203 -10.71 4.94 -4.60
N VAL A 204 -10.90 3.74 -5.13
CA VAL A 204 -12.16 3.31 -5.72
C VAL A 204 -13.06 2.70 -4.66
N SER A 205 -14.34 3.11 -4.61
CA SER A 205 -15.33 2.58 -3.66
C SER A 205 -15.63 1.10 -3.91
N TYR A 206 -15.97 0.37 -2.85
CA TYR A 206 -16.34 -1.05 -2.95
C TYR A 206 -17.55 -1.30 -3.85
N SER A 207 -18.52 -0.37 -3.90
CA SER A 207 -19.67 -0.47 -4.81
C SER A 207 -19.25 -0.49 -6.28
N THR A 208 -18.27 0.35 -6.65
CA THR A 208 -17.69 0.37 -8.00
C THR A 208 -16.86 -0.89 -8.28
N ILE A 209 -16.02 -1.31 -7.32
CA ILE A 209 -15.17 -2.51 -7.47
C ILE A 209 -16.00 -3.77 -7.66
N LYS A 210 -17.09 -3.95 -6.92
CA LYS A 210 -17.97 -5.14 -7.00
C LYS A 210 -18.72 -5.28 -8.33
N ASN A 211 -18.77 -4.22 -9.14
CA ASN A 211 -19.46 -4.20 -10.43
C ASN A 211 -18.47 -4.00 -11.59
N PRO A 212 -18.13 -5.05 -12.37
CA PRO A 212 -17.18 -4.95 -13.48
C PRO A 212 -17.51 -3.86 -14.51
N SER A 213 -18.79 -3.66 -14.84
CA SER A 213 -19.22 -2.62 -15.79
C SER A 213 -19.02 -1.21 -15.21
N ALA A 214 -19.28 -1.02 -13.91
CA ALA A 214 -19.04 0.25 -13.23
C ALA A 214 -17.52 0.52 -13.16
N LEU A 215 -16.71 -0.48 -12.88
CA LEU A 215 -15.26 -0.36 -12.84
C LEU A 215 -14.67 -0.04 -14.23
N ALA A 216 -15.14 -0.70 -15.29
CA ALA A 216 -14.73 -0.39 -16.66
C ALA A 216 -15.07 1.07 -17.04
N ARG A 217 -16.28 1.54 -16.68
CA ARG A 217 -16.68 2.94 -16.85
C ARG A 217 -15.79 3.88 -16.04
N PHE A 218 -15.45 3.51 -14.82
CA PHE A 218 -14.54 4.29 -13.96
C PHE A 218 -13.16 4.44 -14.62
N PHE A 219 -12.57 3.34 -15.11
CA PHE A 219 -11.29 3.38 -15.81
C PHE A 219 -11.32 4.31 -17.02
N LEU A 220 -12.40 4.25 -17.79
CA LEU A 220 -12.59 5.13 -18.96
C LEU A 220 -12.72 6.61 -18.54
N THR A 221 -13.64 6.92 -17.63
CA THR A 221 -13.99 8.31 -17.26
C THR A 221 -12.86 9.00 -16.48
N LYS A 222 -12.18 8.27 -15.61
CA LYS A 222 -11.03 8.77 -14.85
C LYS A 222 -9.71 8.64 -15.61
N ARG A 223 -9.72 8.02 -16.81
CA ARG A 223 -8.53 7.79 -17.67
C ARG A 223 -7.43 7.07 -16.89
N ILE A 224 -7.79 6.01 -16.17
CA ILE A 224 -6.84 5.23 -15.36
C ILE A 224 -5.81 4.58 -16.28
N THR A 225 -4.53 4.70 -15.91
CA THR A 225 -3.40 4.19 -16.69
C THR A 225 -2.74 2.99 -16.04
N ILE A 226 -2.81 2.88 -14.72
CA ILE A 226 -2.15 1.83 -13.94
C ILE A 226 -3.07 1.39 -12.80
N THR A 227 -3.13 0.09 -12.53
CA THR A 227 -3.80 -0.45 -11.35
C THR A 227 -3.23 -1.82 -10.96
N PHE A 228 -3.63 -2.32 -9.77
CA PHE A 228 -3.42 -3.69 -9.31
C PHE A 228 -4.76 -4.41 -9.23
N LEU A 229 -4.83 -5.64 -9.76
CA LEU A 229 -5.99 -6.52 -9.67
C LEU A 229 -5.55 -7.97 -9.47
N THR A 230 -6.41 -8.79 -8.89
CA THR A 230 -6.17 -10.22 -8.88
C THR A 230 -6.40 -10.83 -10.28
N PRO A 231 -5.66 -11.87 -10.67
CA PRO A 231 -5.87 -12.58 -11.94
C PRO A 231 -7.31 -12.98 -12.21
N SER A 232 -8.04 -13.46 -11.20
CA SER A 232 -9.46 -13.81 -11.31
C SER A 232 -10.33 -12.61 -11.67
N TYR A 233 -10.00 -11.42 -11.14
CA TYR A 233 -10.75 -10.21 -11.47
C TYR A 233 -10.44 -9.72 -12.90
N VAL A 234 -9.19 -9.82 -13.34
CA VAL A 234 -8.79 -9.50 -14.73
C VAL A 234 -9.56 -10.37 -15.72
N ARG A 235 -9.71 -11.66 -15.44
CA ARG A 235 -10.53 -12.57 -16.28
C ARG A 235 -12.00 -12.15 -16.36
N LYS A 236 -12.57 -11.61 -15.26
CA LYS A 236 -13.94 -11.08 -15.23
C LYS A 236 -14.11 -9.78 -16.04
N LEU A 237 -13.10 -8.93 -16.06
CA LEU A 237 -13.09 -7.71 -16.86
C LEU A 237 -12.95 -8.01 -18.36
N GLY A 238 -12.21 -9.06 -18.72
CA GLY A 238 -11.89 -9.37 -20.12
C GLY A 238 -11.21 -8.18 -20.81
N ASP A 239 -11.68 -7.84 -22.00
CA ASP A 239 -11.15 -6.71 -22.77
C ASP A 239 -11.71 -5.34 -22.34
N ASN A 240 -12.57 -5.28 -21.29
CA ASN A 240 -13.21 -4.05 -20.82
C ASN A 240 -12.29 -3.20 -19.91
N THR A 241 -11.02 -3.12 -20.22
CA THR A 241 -10.02 -2.35 -19.46
C THR A 241 -9.91 -0.89 -19.89
N GLY A 242 -10.57 -0.54 -21.00
CA GLY A 242 -10.55 0.81 -21.58
C GLY A 242 -9.24 1.15 -22.30
N PRO A 243 -9.21 2.26 -23.05
CA PRO A 243 -8.09 2.61 -23.93
C PRO A 243 -6.92 3.28 -23.22
N PHE A 244 -7.06 3.64 -21.94
CA PHE A 244 -6.05 4.38 -21.19
C PHE A 244 -5.19 3.50 -20.30
N LEU A 245 -5.71 2.33 -19.88
CA LEU A 245 -4.95 1.40 -19.05
C LEU A 245 -3.78 0.85 -19.87
N ARG A 246 -2.56 1.17 -19.43
CA ARG A 246 -1.31 0.76 -20.11
C ARG A 246 -0.59 -0.35 -19.34
N MET A 247 -0.77 -0.40 -18.02
CA MET A 247 -0.09 -1.34 -17.15
C MET A 247 -1.04 -1.88 -16.09
N LEU A 248 -0.99 -3.18 -15.88
CA LEU A 248 -1.79 -3.87 -14.88
C LEU A 248 -0.89 -4.81 -14.09
N PHE A 249 -0.73 -4.49 -12.82
CA PHE A 249 -0.10 -5.39 -11.87
C PHE A 249 -1.10 -6.46 -11.44
N VAL A 250 -0.67 -7.71 -11.44
CA VAL A 250 -1.47 -8.85 -10.99
C VAL A 250 -0.72 -9.64 -9.92
N GLY A 251 -1.44 -10.21 -8.97
CA GLY A 251 -0.84 -10.97 -7.88
C GLY A 251 -1.88 -11.49 -6.90
N SER A 252 -1.44 -11.99 -5.75
CA SER A 252 -2.23 -12.63 -4.69
C SER A 252 -2.82 -14.00 -5.06
N GLU A 253 -2.78 -14.39 -6.31
CA GLU A 253 -3.18 -15.70 -6.83
C GLU A 253 -2.43 -16.01 -8.13
N PRO A 254 -2.33 -17.28 -8.56
CA PRO A 254 -1.59 -17.64 -9.77
C PRO A 254 -2.16 -16.97 -11.03
N ALA A 255 -1.28 -16.33 -11.81
CA ALA A 255 -1.61 -15.67 -13.07
C ALA A 255 -1.58 -16.62 -14.29
N ASN A 256 -1.83 -17.91 -14.08
CA ASN A 256 -1.80 -18.94 -15.13
C ASN A 256 -2.78 -18.64 -16.27
N ASN A 257 -2.35 -18.84 -17.51
CA ASN A 257 -3.11 -18.59 -18.72
C ASN A 257 -3.67 -17.16 -18.84
N LEU A 258 -3.06 -16.19 -18.15
CA LEU A 258 -3.41 -14.78 -18.24
C LEU A 258 -2.51 -14.10 -19.28
N TYR A 259 -3.12 -13.43 -20.26
CA TYR A 259 -2.40 -12.65 -21.26
C TYR A 259 -3.32 -11.60 -21.88
N ASN A 260 -2.79 -10.43 -22.14
CA ASN A 260 -3.47 -9.40 -22.93
C ASN A 260 -2.45 -8.66 -23.78
N LYS A 261 -2.63 -8.69 -25.10
CA LYS A 261 -1.70 -8.09 -26.08
C LYS A 261 -1.65 -6.56 -26.05
N ASN A 262 -2.64 -5.92 -25.44
CA ASN A 262 -2.79 -4.46 -25.42
C ASN A 262 -2.33 -3.83 -24.10
N LEU A 263 -1.94 -4.64 -23.11
CA LEU A 263 -1.57 -4.20 -21.77
C LEU A 263 -0.22 -4.79 -21.37
N ASP A 264 0.60 -4.00 -20.70
CA ASP A 264 1.72 -4.52 -19.92
C ASP A 264 1.17 -5.21 -18.67
N LEU A 265 1.10 -6.55 -18.70
CA LEU A 265 0.74 -7.35 -17.53
C LEU A 265 2.00 -7.70 -16.75
N ILE A 266 2.03 -7.34 -15.47
CA ILE A 266 3.15 -7.59 -14.58
C ILE A 266 2.67 -8.48 -13.42
N ASN A 267 3.11 -9.74 -13.39
CA ASN A 267 2.89 -10.60 -12.24
C ASN A 267 3.80 -10.15 -11.08
N ILE A 268 3.22 -9.91 -9.91
CA ILE A 268 3.92 -9.54 -8.69
C ILE A 268 3.83 -10.68 -7.69
N TYR A 269 4.96 -11.12 -7.19
CA TYR A 269 5.03 -11.98 -6.03
C TYR A 269 5.37 -11.14 -4.79
N ALA A 270 4.47 -11.13 -3.82
CA ALA A 270 4.60 -10.42 -2.56
C ALA A 270 3.75 -11.11 -1.48
N CYS A 271 4.14 -10.96 -0.23
CA CYS A 271 3.32 -11.31 0.93
C CYS A 271 3.33 -10.15 1.94
N SER A 272 2.50 -10.23 2.97
CA SER A 272 2.49 -9.20 4.01
C SER A 272 3.82 -9.14 4.74
N GLU A 273 4.45 -10.28 4.94
CA GLU A 273 5.74 -10.45 5.60
C GLU A 273 6.91 -9.86 4.80
N SER A 274 6.75 -9.65 3.49
CA SER A 274 7.76 -8.93 2.71
C SER A 274 7.62 -7.42 2.82
N GLY A 275 6.38 -6.91 2.86
CA GLY A 275 6.10 -5.47 2.82
C GLY A 275 6.45 -4.78 1.50
N PHE A 276 7.01 -5.52 0.55
CA PHE A 276 7.39 -5.05 -0.79
C PHE A 276 7.20 -6.17 -1.81
N ALA A 277 7.34 -5.86 -3.09
CA ALA A 277 7.31 -6.87 -4.13
C ALA A 277 8.65 -7.63 -4.17
N VAL A 278 8.61 -8.92 -3.85
CA VAL A 278 9.80 -9.80 -3.83
C VAL A 278 10.26 -10.12 -5.24
N GLY A 279 9.32 -10.32 -6.16
CA GLY A 279 9.62 -10.63 -7.55
C GLY A 279 8.59 -10.07 -8.53
N PHE A 280 9.05 -9.86 -9.76
CA PHE A 280 8.23 -9.41 -10.87
C PHE A 280 8.45 -10.26 -12.11
N PHE A 281 7.38 -10.48 -12.84
CA PHE A 281 7.44 -11.15 -14.12
C PHE A 281 6.55 -10.44 -15.15
N LYS A 282 7.12 -9.96 -16.25
CA LYS A 282 6.34 -9.41 -17.37
C LYS A 282 5.71 -10.56 -18.16
N ILE A 283 4.38 -10.59 -18.20
CA ILE A 283 3.63 -11.63 -18.92
C ILE A 283 3.54 -11.22 -20.39
N ASP A 284 4.34 -11.85 -21.23
CA ASP A 284 4.44 -11.58 -22.68
C ASP A 284 3.62 -12.58 -23.54
N LYS A 285 3.14 -13.65 -22.93
CA LYS A 285 2.25 -14.68 -23.52
C LYS A 285 1.44 -15.39 -22.45
N ALA A 286 0.50 -16.24 -22.83
CA ALA A 286 -0.17 -17.12 -21.88
C ALA A 286 0.79 -18.23 -21.42
N TYR A 287 1.00 -18.34 -20.12
CA TYR A 287 1.79 -19.40 -19.47
C TYR A 287 0.86 -20.37 -18.77
N GLU A 288 1.03 -21.67 -18.97
CA GLU A 288 0.29 -22.70 -18.22
C GLU A 288 0.58 -22.59 -16.72
N THR A 289 1.84 -22.38 -16.35
CA THR A 289 2.29 -22.00 -15.01
C THR A 289 3.03 -20.67 -15.14
N CYS A 290 2.44 -19.61 -14.64
CA CYS A 290 3.04 -18.28 -14.72
C CYS A 290 4.17 -18.15 -13.70
N PRO A 291 5.40 -17.79 -14.14
CA PRO A 291 6.52 -17.56 -13.22
C PRO A 291 6.23 -16.42 -12.23
N ILE A 292 6.83 -16.50 -11.04
CA ILE A 292 6.83 -15.39 -10.07
C ILE A 292 7.85 -14.31 -10.41
N GLY A 293 8.76 -14.62 -11.34
CA GLY A 293 9.69 -13.67 -11.93
C GLY A 293 11.09 -13.67 -11.31
N GLN A 294 11.78 -12.57 -11.55
CA GLN A 294 13.12 -12.34 -11.02
C GLN A 294 13.04 -11.64 -9.66
N PRO A 295 13.98 -11.93 -8.75
CA PRO A 295 14.11 -11.18 -7.51
C PRO A 295 14.29 -9.68 -7.77
N GLN A 296 13.74 -8.86 -6.89
CA GLN A 296 14.05 -7.43 -6.89
C GLN A 296 15.52 -7.19 -6.51
N VAL A 297 16.07 -6.09 -7.01
CA VAL A 297 17.41 -5.64 -6.66
C VAL A 297 17.54 -5.58 -5.13
N GLU A 298 18.64 -6.13 -4.60
CA GLU A 298 18.95 -6.21 -3.17
C GLU A 298 18.08 -7.18 -2.35
N THR A 299 17.27 -8.03 -2.98
CA THR A 299 16.57 -9.08 -2.25
C THR A 299 17.36 -10.37 -2.27
N GLU A 300 17.89 -10.77 -1.11
CA GLU A 300 18.50 -12.09 -0.93
C GLU A 300 17.39 -13.16 -0.93
N ILE A 301 17.47 -14.07 -1.89
CA ILE A 301 16.53 -15.18 -2.02
C ILE A 301 17.29 -16.50 -1.92
N LYS A 302 16.74 -17.43 -1.16
CA LYS A 302 17.21 -18.83 -1.07
C LYS A 302 16.07 -19.78 -1.32
N LEU A 303 16.37 -20.90 -1.94
CA LEU A 303 15.47 -22.04 -2.05
C LEU A 303 15.99 -23.14 -1.13
N LEU A 304 15.24 -23.45 -0.06
CA LEU A 304 15.64 -24.42 0.95
C LEU A 304 14.87 -25.72 0.81
N GLY A 305 15.57 -26.85 0.86
CA GLY A 305 14.97 -28.16 0.96
C GLY A 305 14.40 -28.43 2.35
N GLU A 306 13.73 -29.58 2.52
CA GLU A 306 13.18 -30.02 3.82
C GLU A 306 14.24 -30.15 4.93
N ASP A 307 15.50 -30.33 4.57
CA ASP A 307 16.64 -30.39 5.49
C ASP A 307 17.21 -28.99 5.86
N GLY A 308 16.59 -27.91 5.38
CA GLY A 308 17.02 -26.55 5.61
C GLY A 308 18.26 -26.09 4.84
N ARG A 309 18.74 -26.91 3.91
CA ARG A 309 19.88 -26.56 3.03
C ARG A 309 19.40 -26.04 1.69
N GLU A 310 20.24 -25.23 1.08
CA GLU A 310 19.98 -24.72 -0.26
C GLU A 310 19.93 -25.86 -1.27
N VAL A 311 18.86 -25.90 -2.10
CA VAL A 311 18.69 -26.94 -3.11
C VAL A 311 19.59 -26.67 -4.33
N ALA A 312 19.89 -27.73 -5.10
CA ALA A 312 20.63 -27.57 -6.34
C ALA A 312 19.79 -26.92 -7.45
N GLU A 313 20.46 -26.36 -8.46
CA GLU A 313 19.78 -25.76 -9.61
C GLU A 313 18.84 -26.77 -10.31
N GLY A 314 17.58 -26.35 -10.50
CA GLY A 314 16.53 -27.20 -11.08
C GLY A 314 15.74 -28.01 -10.07
N GLU A 315 16.08 -28.01 -8.80
CA GLU A 315 15.33 -28.66 -7.73
C GLU A 315 14.26 -27.73 -7.14
N THR A 316 13.29 -28.32 -6.48
CA THR A 316 12.20 -27.58 -5.81
C THR A 316 12.55 -27.36 -4.33
N GLY A 317 12.36 -26.14 -3.84
CA GLY A 317 12.58 -25.79 -2.43
C GLY A 317 11.60 -24.73 -1.95
N GLU A 318 11.58 -24.51 -0.64
CA GLU A 318 10.86 -23.40 -0.03
C GLU A 318 11.56 -22.08 -0.36
N LEU A 319 10.78 -21.10 -0.88
CA LEU A 319 11.31 -19.78 -1.19
C LEU A 319 11.44 -18.94 0.08
N CYS A 320 12.67 -18.65 0.46
CA CYS A 320 13.03 -17.82 1.59
C CYS A 320 13.63 -16.50 1.11
N PHE A 321 13.32 -15.41 1.80
CA PHE A 321 13.90 -14.10 1.53
C PHE A 321 14.15 -13.33 2.84
N VAL A 322 15.05 -12.35 2.80
CA VAL A 322 15.38 -11.51 3.96
C VAL A 322 14.84 -10.10 3.73
N ASN A 323 14.11 -9.59 4.70
CA ASN A 323 13.78 -8.17 4.80
C ASN A 323 14.18 -7.65 6.18
N PRO A 324 15.25 -6.81 6.29
CA PRO A 324 15.73 -6.31 7.58
C PRO A 324 14.78 -5.32 8.26
N TYR A 325 13.73 -4.83 7.57
CA TYR A 325 12.78 -3.84 8.06
C TYR A 325 11.41 -4.43 8.40
N VAL A 326 11.34 -5.73 8.65
CA VAL A 326 10.17 -6.43 9.19
C VAL A 326 10.57 -7.10 10.50
N ARG A 327 9.98 -6.63 11.60
CA ARG A 327 10.28 -7.17 12.94
C ARG A 327 9.61 -8.51 13.24
N GLY A 328 8.84 -9.07 12.31
CA GLY A 328 8.05 -10.27 12.53
C GLY A 328 6.61 -9.97 12.93
N TYR A 329 6.01 -10.87 13.68
CA TYR A 329 4.62 -10.74 14.12
C TYR A 329 4.52 -10.06 15.49
N ILE A 330 3.54 -9.14 15.63
CA ILE A 330 3.23 -8.51 16.91
C ILE A 330 2.81 -9.59 17.93
N ASN A 331 3.36 -9.54 19.14
CA ASN A 331 3.06 -10.44 20.28
C ASN A 331 3.23 -11.95 20.00
N LEU A 332 3.88 -12.35 18.92
CA LEU A 332 4.21 -13.75 18.67
C LEU A 332 5.72 -13.93 18.74
N PRO A 333 6.22 -14.90 19.53
CA PRO A 333 7.64 -15.23 19.50
C PRO A 333 8.01 -15.77 18.11
N GLU A 334 9.24 -15.49 17.69
CA GLU A 334 9.85 -16.06 16.49
C GLU A 334 9.98 -17.57 16.56
#